data_56ca9194158a6d16e47c3dbfcabe36bb
#
_entry.id   56ca9194158a6d16e47c3dbfcabe36bb
#
_cell.length_a   1.000
_cell.length_b   1.000
_cell.length_c   1.000
_cell.angle_alpha   90.00
_cell.angle_beta   90.00
_cell.angle_gamma   90.00
#
_symmetry.space_group_name_H-M   'P 1'
#
loop_
_entity.id
_entity.type
_entity.pdbx_description
1 polymer ?
#
loop_
_entity_poly.entity_id
_entity_poly.type
_entity_poly.pdbx_seq_one_letter_code
_entity_poly.pdbx_strand_id
1 'polypeptide(L)'
;MDTQNNTQIDSKNEEQPRKSVARSTAVMSLCTLVSRATGFIRTWAMAFALGNTVMAAGFALANNLPNMIYELVAGGVLSTAFLPIYLQQRNQRDTAASSDYASNLLSIAAVFLGGIALLASIFAPQVIVTQSLFSSASDETVTAAVWFFRFLSFEIVFYGISAIFSGILNAEREFFWPAISSVFMNIIAIIGFFAYPFISAANATAGTTWLGITMLLSIMVMAFVQFPALRK
;
A
#
# COMPACT_ATOMS: atom_id res chain seq x y z
N MET A 1 -6.95 -12.25 57.57
CA MET A 1 -6.11 -13.07 56.63
C MET A 1 -6.50 -12.88 55.17
N ASP A 2 -7.52 -12.00 54.87
CA ASP A 2 -8.08 -11.83 53.52
C ASP A 2 -7.55 -10.68 52.68
N THR A 3 -6.76 -9.78 53.27
CA THR A 3 -6.26 -8.60 52.56
C THR A 3 -5.06 -8.88 51.62
N GLN A 4 -4.27 -9.91 51.90
CA GLN A 4 -3.12 -10.28 51.05
C GLN A 4 -3.54 -11.05 49.79
N ASN A 5 -4.67 -11.74 49.81
CA ASN A 5 -5.14 -12.51 48.65
C ASN A 5 -5.75 -11.61 47.57
N ASN A 6 -6.41 -10.51 47.94
CA ASN A 6 -6.96 -9.54 47.00
C ASN A 6 -5.90 -8.74 46.25
N THR A 7 -4.78 -8.42 46.92
CA THR A 7 -3.68 -7.64 46.29
C THR A 7 -2.92 -8.48 45.24
N GLN A 8 -2.83 -9.80 45.41
CA GLN A 8 -2.21 -10.70 44.41
C GLN A 8 -3.11 -10.98 43.20
N ILE A 9 -4.43 -10.95 43.37
CA ILE A 9 -5.40 -11.14 42.26
C ILE A 9 -5.45 -9.88 41.40
N ASP A 10 -5.42 -8.71 42.01
CA ASP A 10 -5.39 -7.43 41.27
C ASP A 10 -4.09 -7.23 40.47
N SER A 11 -2.94 -7.58 41.07
CA SER A 11 -1.65 -7.47 40.37
C SER A 11 -1.53 -8.45 39.16
N LYS A 12 -2.09 -9.65 39.26
CA LYS A 12 -2.16 -10.61 38.12
C LYS A 12 -3.10 -10.15 37.01
N ASN A 13 -4.19 -9.51 37.35
CA ASN A 13 -5.18 -9.00 36.39
C ASN A 13 -4.66 -7.75 35.63
N GLU A 14 -3.81 -6.94 36.26
CA GLU A 14 -3.17 -5.79 35.59
C GLU A 14 -1.94 -6.18 34.73
N GLU A 15 -1.23 -7.26 35.10
CA GLU A 15 -0.07 -7.73 34.32
C GLU A 15 -0.46 -8.41 32.98
N GLN A 16 -1.60 -9.09 32.91
CA GLN A 16 -2.02 -9.79 31.69
C GLN A 16 -2.33 -8.83 30.52
N PRO A 17 -3.09 -7.73 30.67
CA PRO A 17 -3.32 -6.77 29.58
C PRO A 17 -2.04 -6.03 29.18
N ARG A 18 -1.15 -5.74 30.13
CA ARG A 18 0.15 -5.10 29.82
C ARG A 18 1.07 -6.00 28.97
N LYS A 19 1.14 -7.29 29.28
CA LYS A 19 1.95 -8.27 28.51
C LYS A 19 1.39 -8.47 27.09
N SER A 20 0.07 -8.48 26.92
CA SER A 20 -0.57 -8.61 25.60
C SER A 20 -0.35 -7.38 24.73
N VAL A 21 -0.47 -6.18 25.29
CA VAL A 21 -0.20 -4.91 24.58
C VAL A 21 1.28 -4.81 24.20
N ALA A 22 2.20 -5.12 25.11
CA ALA A 22 3.63 -5.10 24.85
C ALA A 22 4.03 -6.07 23.72
N ARG A 23 3.43 -7.29 23.72
CA ARG A 23 3.65 -8.26 22.64
C ARG A 23 3.14 -7.76 21.29
N SER A 24 1.94 -7.21 21.25
CA SER A 24 1.36 -6.66 20.01
C SER A 24 2.20 -5.51 19.47
N THR A 25 2.65 -4.60 20.35
CA THR A 25 3.53 -3.49 19.99
C THR A 25 4.88 -3.98 19.46
N ALA A 26 5.48 -4.98 20.10
CA ALA A 26 6.75 -5.56 19.65
C ALA A 26 6.60 -6.20 18.25
N VAL A 27 5.52 -6.95 18.00
CA VAL A 27 5.25 -7.54 16.68
C VAL A 27 5.06 -6.45 15.63
N MET A 28 4.30 -5.39 15.92
CA MET A 28 4.14 -4.25 15.00
C MET A 28 5.47 -3.58 14.69
N SER A 29 6.28 -3.31 15.70
CA SER A 29 7.60 -2.69 15.54
C SER A 29 8.52 -3.56 14.67
N LEU A 30 8.52 -4.87 14.91
CA LEU A 30 9.30 -5.81 14.11
C LEU A 30 8.82 -5.85 12.64
N CYS A 31 7.52 -5.96 12.41
CA CYS A 31 6.95 -5.93 11.06
C CYS A 31 7.27 -4.61 10.34
N THR A 32 7.21 -3.48 11.05
CA THR A 32 7.57 -2.18 10.48
C THR A 32 9.06 -2.11 10.12
N LEU A 33 9.95 -2.65 10.98
CA LEU A 33 11.38 -2.73 10.70
C LEU A 33 11.66 -3.60 9.46
N VAL A 34 11.05 -4.79 9.39
CA VAL A 34 11.17 -5.69 8.22
C VAL A 34 10.65 -5.01 6.95
N SER A 35 9.51 -4.31 7.03
CA SER A 35 8.97 -3.55 5.90
C SER A 35 9.92 -2.45 5.44
N ARG A 36 10.54 -1.70 6.36
CA ARG A 36 11.53 -0.67 6.02
C ARG A 36 12.80 -1.26 5.42
N ALA A 37 13.30 -2.37 5.97
CA ALA A 37 14.47 -3.07 5.45
C ALA A 37 14.21 -3.60 4.03
N THR A 38 13.06 -4.24 3.79
CA THR A 38 12.69 -4.71 2.44
C THR A 38 12.45 -3.55 1.49
N GLY A 39 11.90 -2.42 1.96
CA GLY A 39 11.77 -1.20 1.16
C GLY A 39 13.12 -0.61 0.75
N PHE A 40 14.12 -0.64 1.64
CA PHE A 40 15.49 -0.25 1.32
C PHE A 40 16.09 -1.17 0.24
N ILE A 41 15.94 -2.50 0.40
CA ILE A 41 16.42 -3.48 -0.59
C ILE A 41 15.72 -3.25 -1.95
N ARG A 42 14.42 -2.93 -1.95
CA ARG A 42 13.69 -2.56 -3.18
C ARG A 42 14.31 -1.35 -3.88
N THR A 43 14.62 -0.29 -3.12
CA THR A 43 15.25 0.91 -3.67
C THR A 43 16.64 0.60 -4.24
N TRP A 44 17.42 -0.23 -3.56
CA TRP A 44 18.70 -0.70 -4.05
C TRP A 44 18.55 -1.56 -5.32
N ALA A 45 17.59 -2.49 -5.36
CA ALA A 45 17.28 -3.29 -6.53
C ALA A 45 16.84 -2.43 -7.73
N MET A 46 16.07 -1.37 -7.51
CA MET A 46 15.71 -0.39 -8.53
C MET A 46 16.95 0.32 -9.08
N ALA A 47 17.84 0.80 -8.19
CA ALA A 47 19.07 1.46 -8.60
C ALA A 47 20.01 0.50 -9.37
N PHE A 48 20.08 -0.77 -8.98
CA PHE A 48 20.82 -1.79 -9.68
C PHE A 48 20.24 -2.07 -11.09
N ALA A 49 18.91 -2.19 -11.19
CA ALA A 49 18.22 -2.56 -12.42
C ALA A 49 18.20 -1.42 -13.45
N LEU A 50 17.89 -0.21 -13.00
CA LEU A 50 17.68 0.94 -13.88
C LEU A 50 18.88 1.88 -13.92
N GLY A 51 19.76 1.85 -12.92
CA GLY A 51 20.90 2.75 -12.80
C GLY A 51 20.49 4.22 -12.73
N ASN A 52 21.38 5.11 -13.18
CA ASN A 52 21.10 6.54 -13.32
C ASN A 52 20.77 6.86 -14.80
N THR A 53 19.62 6.37 -15.25
CA THR A 53 19.19 6.46 -16.64
C THR A 53 17.89 7.26 -16.79
N VAL A 54 17.58 7.65 -18.02
CA VAL A 54 16.30 8.22 -18.42
C VAL A 54 15.13 7.34 -17.97
N MET A 55 15.31 6.02 -18.03
CA MET A 55 14.30 5.04 -17.63
C MET A 55 14.02 5.10 -16.11
N ALA A 56 15.08 5.23 -15.29
CA ALA A 56 14.94 5.41 -13.83
C ALA A 56 14.21 6.70 -13.48
N ALA A 57 14.59 7.81 -14.14
CA ALA A 57 13.95 9.10 -13.93
C ALA A 57 12.48 9.10 -14.38
N GLY A 58 12.19 8.50 -15.55
CA GLY A 58 10.83 8.35 -16.06
C GLY A 58 9.95 7.48 -15.16
N PHE A 59 10.48 6.36 -14.66
CA PHE A 59 9.80 5.51 -13.70
C PHE A 59 9.50 6.26 -12.39
N ALA A 60 10.47 6.98 -11.83
CA ALA A 60 10.29 7.75 -10.60
C ALA A 60 9.22 8.83 -10.76
N LEU A 61 9.23 9.55 -11.88
CA LEU A 61 8.23 10.59 -12.20
C LEU A 61 6.83 9.97 -12.34
N ALA A 62 6.71 8.83 -13.02
CA ALA A 62 5.43 8.13 -13.21
C ALA A 62 4.85 7.59 -11.90
N ASN A 63 5.71 7.10 -10.99
CA ASN A 63 5.30 6.49 -9.73
C ASN A 63 4.90 7.52 -8.64
N ASN A 64 5.22 8.80 -8.86
CA ASN A 64 4.99 9.84 -7.85
C ASN A 64 3.49 10.07 -7.57
N LEU A 65 2.67 10.24 -8.60
CA LEU A 65 1.23 10.49 -8.43
C LEU A 65 0.46 9.35 -7.76
N PRO A 66 0.61 8.08 -8.17
CA PRO A 66 -0.03 6.97 -7.47
C PRO A 66 0.29 6.92 -5.98
N ASN A 67 1.57 7.19 -5.63
CA ASN A 67 1.99 7.26 -4.23
C ASN A 67 1.35 8.43 -3.47
N MET A 68 1.30 9.63 -4.06
CA MET A 68 0.65 10.81 -3.45
C MET A 68 -0.85 10.55 -3.21
N ILE A 69 -1.53 9.91 -4.15
CA ILE A 69 -2.94 9.54 -4.01
C ILE A 69 -3.11 8.51 -2.88
N TYR A 70 -2.22 7.53 -2.80
CA TYR A 70 -2.23 6.58 -1.68
C TYR A 70 -2.10 7.29 -0.32
N GLU A 71 -1.14 8.20 -0.18
CA GLU A 71 -0.94 8.96 1.06
C GLU A 71 -2.17 9.81 1.42
N LEU A 72 -2.80 10.43 0.42
CA LEU A 72 -4.02 11.21 0.61
C LEU A 72 -5.19 10.32 1.06
N VAL A 73 -5.38 9.18 0.42
CA VAL A 73 -6.48 8.24 0.74
C VAL A 73 -6.23 7.58 2.09
N ALA A 74 -5.05 7.03 2.32
CA ALA A 74 -4.72 6.32 3.56
C ALA A 74 -4.61 7.26 4.77
N GLY A 75 -3.94 8.40 4.60
CA GLY A 75 -3.74 9.37 5.68
C GLY A 75 -4.92 10.31 5.92
N GLY A 76 -5.65 10.67 4.88
CA GLY A 76 -6.74 11.63 4.92
C GLY A 76 -8.12 10.98 5.01
N VAL A 77 -8.65 10.54 3.89
CA VAL A 77 -10.04 10.09 3.77
C VAL A 77 -10.35 8.91 4.69
N LEU A 78 -9.45 7.94 4.77
CA LEU A 78 -9.67 6.73 5.56
C LEU A 78 -9.67 7.02 7.06
N SER A 79 -8.70 7.79 7.55
CA SER A 79 -8.53 8.08 8.97
C SER A 79 -9.58 9.05 9.50
N THR A 80 -10.00 10.03 8.69
CA THR A 80 -10.89 11.10 9.14
C THR A 80 -12.36 10.82 8.89
N ALA A 81 -12.73 10.19 7.79
CA ALA A 81 -14.11 9.97 7.41
C ALA A 81 -14.58 8.53 7.63
N PHE A 82 -13.81 7.55 7.16
CA PHE A 82 -14.25 6.15 7.20
C PHE A 82 -14.18 5.54 8.59
N LEU A 83 -13.02 5.62 9.24
CA LEU A 83 -12.75 4.91 10.49
C LEU A 83 -13.70 5.27 11.62
N PRO A 84 -14.06 6.55 11.86
CA PRO A 84 -15.03 6.90 12.92
C PRO A 84 -16.41 6.30 12.67
N ILE A 85 -16.91 6.33 11.43
CA ILE A 85 -18.23 5.81 11.08
C ILE A 85 -18.25 4.28 11.22
N TYR A 86 -17.21 3.59 10.73
CA TYR A 86 -17.07 2.15 10.88
C TYR A 86 -17.07 1.73 12.35
N LEU A 87 -16.28 2.38 13.20
CA LEU A 87 -16.21 2.10 14.63
C LEU A 87 -17.52 2.40 15.34
N GLN A 88 -18.25 3.45 14.95
CA GLN A 88 -19.56 3.77 15.52
C GLN A 88 -20.56 2.63 15.25
N GLN A 89 -20.65 2.13 14.03
CA GLN A 89 -21.54 1.03 13.66
C GLN A 89 -21.13 -0.27 14.38
N ARG A 90 -19.82 -0.56 14.42
CA ARG A 90 -19.29 -1.73 15.09
C ARG A 90 -19.60 -1.74 16.59
N ASN A 91 -19.51 -0.59 17.27
CA ASN A 91 -19.79 -0.46 18.71
C ASN A 91 -21.28 -0.63 19.04
N GLN A 92 -22.18 -0.41 18.10
CA GLN A 92 -23.62 -0.66 18.26
C GLN A 92 -23.96 -2.16 18.17
N ARG A 93 -22.97 -3.05 18.07
CA ARG A 93 -23.08 -4.51 17.91
C ARG A 93 -23.84 -4.94 16.66
N ASP A 94 -23.97 -4.06 15.67
CA ASP A 94 -24.52 -4.40 14.36
C ASP A 94 -23.40 -4.80 13.40
N THR A 95 -23.02 -6.08 13.48
CA THR A 95 -21.95 -6.65 12.66
C THR A 95 -22.36 -6.66 11.17
N ALA A 96 -23.65 -6.83 10.89
CA ALA A 96 -24.17 -6.83 9.52
C ALA A 96 -24.06 -5.42 8.92
N ALA A 97 -24.52 -4.37 9.64
CA ALA A 97 -24.44 -3.00 9.16
C ALA A 97 -22.99 -2.53 8.94
N SER A 98 -22.04 -2.93 9.82
CA SER A 98 -20.62 -2.57 9.63
C SER A 98 -20.00 -3.26 8.41
N SER A 99 -20.36 -4.52 8.14
CA SER A 99 -19.94 -5.27 6.97
C SER A 99 -20.50 -4.70 5.68
N ASP A 100 -21.80 -4.36 5.66
CA ASP A 100 -22.47 -3.74 4.53
C ASP A 100 -21.88 -2.37 4.20
N TYR A 101 -21.59 -1.57 5.24
CA TYR A 101 -20.94 -0.28 5.07
C TYR A 101 -19.55 -0.41 4.46
N ALA A 102 -18.72 -1.35 4.95
CA ALA A 102 -17.39 -1.62 4.42
C ALA A 102 -17.45 -2.09 2.96
N SER A 103 -18.39 -2.99 2.62
CA SER A 103 -18.59 -3.51 1.26
C SER A 103 -19.06 -2.43 0.29
N ASN A 104 -20.02 -1.59 0.70
CA ASN A 104 -20.50 -0.47 -0.10
C ASN A 104 -19.39 0.55 -0.35
N LEU A 105 -18.63 0.91 0.70
CA LEU A 105 -17.50 1.82 0.54
C LEU A 105 -16.44 1.25 -0.41
N LEU A 106 -16.11 -0.04 -0.28
CA LEU A 106 -15.15 -0.70 -1.15
C LEU A 106 -15.61 -0.64 -2.62
N SER A 107 -16.90 -0.89 -2.87
CA SER A 107 -17.48 -0.84 -4.21
C SER A 107 -17.45 0.57 -4.80
N ILE A 108 -17.84 1.57 -4.01
CA ILE A 108 -17.81 2.98 -4.42
C ILE A 108 -16.36 3.42 -4.68
N ALA A 109 -15.43 3.09 -3.78
CA ALA A 109 -14.03 3.42 -3.93
C ALA A 109 -13.43 2.75 -5.17
N ALA A 110 -13.72 1.46 -5.42
CA ALA A 110 -13.23 0.74 -6.58
C ALA A 110 -13.72 1.37 -7.90
N VAL A 111 -15.00 1.73 -7.98
CA VAL A 111 -15.58 2.37 -9.18
C VAL A 111 -15.01 3.79 -9.37
N PHE A 112 -14.96 4.58 -8.29
CA PHE A 112 -14.49 5.97 -8.36
C PHE A 112 -12.99 6.05 -8.67
N LEU A 113 -12.15 5.29 -7.94
CA LEU A 113 -10.71 5.24 -8.20
C LEU A 113 -10.39 4.55 -9.53
N GLY A 114 -11.20 3.56 -9.94
CA GLY A 114 -11.12 2.95 -11.26
C GLY A 114 -11.39 3.95 -12.38
N GLY A 115 -12.40 4.79 -12.23
CA GLY A 115 -12.68 5.90 -13.14
C GLY A 115 -11.52 6.89 -13.22
N ILE A 116 -10.97 7.30 -12.07
CA ILE A 116 -9.79 8.17 -12.00
C ILE A 116 -8.58 7.51 -12.67
N ALA A 117 -8.30 6.25 -12.37
CA ALA A 117 -7.17 5.52 -12.94
C ALA A 117 -7.27 5.41 -14.47
N LEU A 118 -8.48 5.11 -14.97
CA LEU A 118 -8.74 5.04 -16.40
C LEU A 118 -8.54 6.40 -17.08
N LEU A 119 -9.11 7.46 -16.54
CA LEU A 119 -8.91 8.83 -17.05
C LEU A 119 -7.45 9.24 -16.99
N ALA A 120 -6.75 8.97 -15.87
CA ALA A 120 -5.33 9.23 -15.73
C ALA A 120 -4.48 8.47 -16.77
N SER A 121 -4.83 7.21 -17.07
CA SER A 121 -4.16 6.42 -18.11
C SER A 121 -4.39 6.99 -19.52
N ILE A 122 -5.62 7.42 -19.83
CA ILE A 122 -5.95 8.03 -21.13
C ILE A 122 -5.24 9.38 -21.30
N PHE A 123 -5.27 10.21 -20.27
CA PHE A 123 -4.66 11.54 -20.26
C PHE A 123 -3.23 11.53 -19.69
N ALA A 124 -2.54 10.38 -19.73
CA ALA A 124 -1.18 10.23 -19.20
C ALA A 124 -0.18 11.29 -19.73
N PRO A 125 -0.17 11.67 -21.02
CA PRO A 125 0.73 12.72 -21.49
C PRO A 125 0.49 14.06 -20.78
N GLN A 126 -0.76 14.48 -20.65
CA GLN A 126 -1.12 15.76 -20.03
C GLN A 126 -0.77 15.77 -18.53
N VAL A 127 -1.05 14.66 -17.85
CA VAL A 127 -0.75 14.48 -16.43
C VAL A 127 0.75 14.54 -16.17
N ILE A 128 1.56 13.82 -16.94
CA ILE A 128 3.01 13.80 -16.76
C ILE A 128 3.65 15.13 -17.16
N VAL A 129 3.21 15.75 -18.28
CA VAL A 129 3.69 17.08 -18.66
C VAL A 129 3.40 18.10 -17.56
N THR A 130 2.21 18.08 -16.97
CA THR A 130 1.87 19.01 -15.87
C THR A 130 2.78 18.81 -14.65
N GLN A 131 3.13 17.56 -14.31
CA GLN A 131 4.08 17.27 -13.23
C GLN A 131 5.51 17.72 -13.56
N SER A 132 5.91 17.64 -14.83
CA SER A 132 7.25 17.99 -15.27
C SER A 132 7.47 19.48 -15.51
N LEU A 133 6.43 20.33 -15.48
CA LEU A 133 6.52 21.76 -15.75
C LEU A 133 7.57 22.51 -14.91
N PHE A 134 7.81 22.06 -13.68
CA PHE A 134 8.77 22.65 -12.77
C PHE A 134 10.02 21.79 -12.57
N SER A 135 10.20 20.74 -13.39
CA SER A 135 11.35 19.84 -13.34
C SER A 135 12.22 20.05 -14.59
N SER A 136 13.54 19.82 -14.46
CA SER A 136 14.47 19.80 -15.59
C SER A 136 14.45 18.46 -16.34
N ALA A 137 13.29 17.80 -16.42
CA ALA A 137 13.16 16.51 -17.08
C ALA A 137 13.33 16.67 -18.61
N SER A 138 14.14 15.80 -19.21
CA SER A 138 14.28 15.75 -20.67
C SER A 138 13.03 15.20 -21.34
N ASP A 139 12.81 15.51 -22.62
CA ASP A 139 11.69 14.98 -23.39
C ASP A 139 11.67 13.45 -23.42
N GLU A 140 12.83 12.80 -23.41
CA GLU A 140 12.97 11.36 -23.33
C GLU A 140 12.48 10.83 -21.98
N THR A 141 12.79 11.54 -20.88
CA THR A 141 12.30 11.20 -19.53
C THR A 141 10.79 11.31 -19.45
N VAL A 142 10.21 12.37 -19.99
CA VAL A 142 8.76 12.58 -20.04
C VAL A 142 8.09 11.47 -20.85
N THR A 143 8.66 11.10 -22.00
CA THR A 143 8.13 10.00 -22.83
C THR A 143 8.15 8.67 -22.10
N ALA A 144 9.25 8.33 -21.42
CA ALA A 144 9.35 7.14 -20.60
C ALA A 144 8.34 7.17 -19.43
N ALA A 145 8.18 8.33 -18.78
CA ALA A 145 7.22 8.50 -17.69
C ALA A 145 5.77 8.31 -18.16
N VAL A 146 5.39 8.86 -19.30
CA VAL A 146 4.05 8.68 -19.91
C VAL A 146 3.76 7.19 -20.14
N TRP A 147 4.76 6.49 -20.63
CA TRP A 147 4.62 5.05 -20.91
C TRP A 147 4.39 4.27 -19.61
N PHE A 148 5.21 4.46 -18.58
CA PHE A 148 5.04 3.81 -17.28
C PHE A 148 3.73 4.23 -16.62
N PHE A 149 3.36 5.49 -16.65
CA PHE A 149 2.19 6.01 -15.96
C PHE A 149 0.88 5.39 -16.46
N ARG A 150 0.81 4.96 -17.72
CA ARG A 150 -0.35 4.22 -18.24
C ARG A 150 -0.62 2.91 -17.49
N PHE A 151 0.40 2.24 -16.99
CA PHE A 151 0.28 1.05 -16.16
C PHE A 151 0.13 1.40 -14.68
N LEU A 152 0.97 2.30 -14.18
CA LEU A 152 1.03 2.64 -12.77
C LEU A 152 -0.21 3.42 -12.30
N SER A 153 -0.94 4.09 -13.18
CA SER A 153 -2.21 4.74 -12.83
C SER A 153 -3.22 3.76 -12.23
N PHE A 154 -3.22 2.49 -12.64
CA PHE A 154 -4.11 1.46 -12.07
C PHE A 154 -3.72 1.04 -10.64
N GLU A 155 -2.50 1.34 -10.20
CA GLU A 155 -2.10 1.14 -8.79
C GLU A 155 -2.98 1.93 -7.84
N ILE A 156 -3.52 3.08 -8.27
CA ILE A 156 -4.42 3.94 -7.49
C ILE A 156 -5.61 3.15 -6.94
N VAL A 157 -6.18 2.25 -7.74
CA VAL A 157 -7.31 1.40 -7.32
C VAL A 157 -6.90 0.46 -6.21
N PHE A 158 -5.79 -0.26 -6.39
CA PHE A 158 -5.31 -1.24 -5.43
C PHE A 158 -4.76 -0.59 -4.15
N TYR A 159 -4.18 0.59 -4.26
CA TYR A 159 -3.82 1.42 -3.11
C TYR A 159 -5.06 1.79 -2.29
N GLY A 160 -6.14 2.22 -2.94
CA GLY A 160 -7.40 2.54 -2.26
C GLY A 160 -8.01 1.31 -1.58
N ILE A 161 -8.06 0.17 -2.25
CA ILE A 161 -8.53 -1.10 -1.69
C ILE A 161 -7.68 -1.50 -0.48
N SER A 162 -6.34 -1.47 -0.62
CA SER A 162 -5.41 -1.80 0.45
C SER A 162 -5.57 -0.88 1.66
N ALA A 163 -5.78 0.41 1.43
CA ALA A 163 -6.01 1.38 2.49
C ALA A 163 -7.29 1.06 3.28
N ILE A 164 -8.40 0.75 2.60
CA ILE A 164 -9.67 0.36 3.25
C ILE A 164 -9.48 -0.93 4.06
N PHE A 165 -8.85 -1.96 3.49
CA PHE A 165 -8.57 -3.20 4.21
C PHE A 165 -7.71 -2.98 5.44
N SER A 166 -6.63 -2.20 5.31
CA SER A 166 -5.78 -1.82 6.43
C SER A 166 -6.55 -1.04 7.51
N GLY A 167 -7.46 -0.15 7.10
CA GLY A 167 -8.32 0.60 8.01
C GLY A 167 -9.24 -0.30 8.83
N ILE A 168 -9.91 -1.25 8.18
CA ILE A 168 -10.79 -2.23 8.85
C ILE A 168 -9.98 -3.09 9.82
N LEU A 169 -8.87 -3.67 9.37
CA LEU A 169 -8.03 -4.53 10.20
C LEU A 169 -7.46 -3.77 11.40
N ASN A 170 -7.03 -2.53 11.23
CA ASN A 170 -6.57 -1.69 12.33
C ASN A 170 -7.70 -1.38 13.32
N ALA A 171 -8.94 -1.17 12.85
CA ALA A 171 -10.12 -1.00 13.70
C ALA A 171 -10.43 -2.25 14.55
N GLU A 172 -10.23 -3.44 13.96
CA GLU A 172 -10.36 -4.75 14.63
C GLU A 172 -9.12 -5.13 15.47
N ARG A 173 -8.14 -4.22 15.61
CA ARG A 173 -6.86 -4.44 16.33
C ARG A 173 -5.96 -5.52 15.71
N GLU A 174 -6.18 -5.86 14.45
CA GLU A 174 -5.37 -6.78 13.66
C GLU A 174 -4.31 -6.02 12.88
N PHE A 175 -3.20 -5.68 13.54
CA PHE A 175 -2.13 -4.84 12.97
C PHE A 175 -1.11 -5.62 12.14
N PHE A 176 -1.07 -6.92 12.27
CA PHE A 176 -0.06 -7.77 11.61
C PHE A 176 -0.20 -7.73 10.09
N TRP A 177 -1.42 -7.95 9.58
CA TRP A 177 -1.67 -8.06 8.14
C TRP A 177 -1.40 -6.75 7.38
N PRO A 178 -1.84 -5.58 7.84
CA PRO A 178 -1.45 -4.31 7.25
C PRO A 178 0.07 -4.09 7.21
N ALA A 179 0.75 -4.42 8.30
CA ALA A 179 2.20 -4.22 8.39
C ALA A 179 2.99 -5.16 7.47
N ILE A 180 2.58 -6.44 7.36
CA ILE A 180 3.29 -7.41 6.52
C ILE A 180 2.96 -7.27 5.03
N SER A 181 1.81 -6.70 4.67
CA SER A 181 1.38 -6.54 3.27
C SER A 181 2.39 -5.78 2.42
N SER A 182 3.00 -4.75 2.99
CA SER A 182 4.06 -3.98 2.31
C SER A 182 5.36 -4.76 2.11
N VAL A 183 5.63 -5.78 2.92
CA VAL A 183 6.77 -6.69 2.71
C VAL A 183 6.55 -7.54 1.45
N PHE A 184 5.35 -8.09 1.26
CA PHE A 184 5.01 -8.84 0.05
C PHE A 184 5.11 -7.98 -1.21
N MET A 185 4.61 -6.74 -1.15
CA MET A 185 4.77 -5.77 -2.22
C MET A 185 6.26 -5.57 -2.58
N ASN A 186 7.10 -5.31 -1.57
CA ASN A 186 8.52 -5.09 -1.78
C ASN A 186 9.21 -6.32 -2.39
N ILE A 187 8.87 -7.54 -1.95
CA ILE A 187 9.46 -8.78 -2.48
C ILE A 187 9.16 -8.92 -3.98
N ILE A 188 7.90 -8.70 -4.39
CA ILE A 188 7.53 -8.79 -5.81
C ILE A 188 8.24 -7.72 -6.64
N ALA A 189 8.29 -6.48 -6.13
CA ALA A 189 9.00 -5.41 -6.80
C ALA A 189 10.51 -5.70 -6.94
N ILE A 190 11.14 -6.25 -5.91
CA ILE A 190 12.55 -6.68 -5.94
C ILE A 190 12.77 -7.72 -7.03
N ILE A 191 11.92 -8.75 -7.10
CA ILE A 191 11.98 -9.79 -8.14
C ILE A 191 11.85 -9.15 -9.52
N GLY A 192 10.90 -8.21 -9.69
CA GLY A 192 10.70 -7.48 -10.94
C GLY A 192 11.93 -6.69 -11.37
N PHE A 193 12.56 -5.97 -10.44
CA PHE A 193 13.77 -5.20 -10.72
C PHE A 193 14.94 -6.11 -11.07
N PHE A 194 15.17 -7.21 -10.36
CA PHE A 194 16.26 -8.14 -10.68
C PHE A 194 16.07 -8.87 -12.01
N ALA A 195 14.84 -9.17 -12.41
CA ALA A 195 14.55 -9.81 -13.69
C ALA A 195 14.67 -8.83 -14.88
N TYR A 196 14.47 -7.54 -14.65
CA TYR A 196 14.45 -6.51 -15.69
C TYR A 196 15.68 -6.49 -16.60
N PRO A 197 16.95 -6.49 -16.11
CA PRO A 197 18.12 -6.43 -16.96
C PRO A 197 18.20 -7.61 -17.93
N PHE A 198 17.80 -8.80 -17.50
CA PHE A 198 17.83 -10.01 -18.33
C PHE A 198 16.79 -9.96 -19.45
N ILE A 199 15.59 -9.47 -19.15
CA ILE A 199 14.49 -9.35 -20.12
C ILE A 199 14.77 -8.20 -21.09
N SER A 200 15.25 -7.07 -20.60
CA SER A 200 15.53 -5.88 -21.42
C SER A 200 16.71 -6.08 -22.35
N ALA A 201 17.68 -6.93 -21.98
CA ALA A 201 18.80 -7.30 -22.85
C ALA A 201 18.33 -8.06 -24.11
N ALA A 202 17.28 -8.85 -24.00
CA ALA A 202 16.68 -9.56 -25.13
C ALA A 202 15.74 -8.65 -25.94
N ASN A 203 14.94 -7.82 -25.27
CA ASN A 203 13.99 -6.88 -25.89
C ASN A 203 13.68 -5.74 -24.92
N ALA A 204 14.09 -4.52 -25.25
CA ALA A 204 13.90 -3.34 -24.42
C ALA A 204 12.41 -3.06 -24.12
N THR A 205 11.52 -3.22 -25.11
CA THR A 205 10.08 -3.03 -24.92
C THR A 205 9.49 -4.10 -23.99
N ALA A 206 9.93 -5.34 -24.11
CA ALA A 206 9.50 -6.42 -23.21
C ALA A 206 9.98 -6.15 -21.78
N GLY A 207 11.20 -5.64 -21.59
CA GLY A 207 11.72 -5.26 -20.27
C GLY A 207 10.89 -4.17 -19.60
N THR A 208 10.60 -3.10 -20.32
CA THR A 208 9.77 -1.99 -19.77
C THR A 208 8.35 -2.44 -19.45
N THR A 209 7.73 -3.27 -20.31
CA THR A 209 6.41 -3.86 -20.07
C THR A 209 6.40 -4.76 -18.84
N TRP A 210 7.43 -5.62 -18.71
CA TRP A 210 7.63 -6.46 -17.54
C TRP A 210 7.66 -5.64 -16.25
N LEU A 211 8.42 -4.55 -16.24
CA LEU A 211 8.55 -3.69 -15.08
C LEU A 211 7.20 -3.05 -14.71
N GLY A 212 6.47 -2.50 -15.67
CA GLY A 212 5.14 -1.92 -15.44
C GLY A 212 4.15 -2.94 -14.86
N ILE A 213 4.09 -4.14 -15.45
CA ILE A 213 3.21 -5.21 -14.98
C ILE A 213 3.61 -5.69 -13.57
N THR A 214 4.91 -5.86 -13.32
CA THR A 214 5.39 -6.34 -12.01
C THR A 214 5.12 -5.33 -10.90
N MET A 215 5.25 -4.03 -11.19
CA MET A 215 4.91 -2.98 -10.22
C MET A 215 3.41 -3.01 -9.90
N LEU A 216 2.55 -3.04 -10.90
CA LEU A 216 1.10 -3.17 -10.70
C LEU A 216 0.77 -4.44 -9.89
N LEU A 217 1.37 -5.59 -10.23
CA LEU A 217 1.19 -6.85 -9.51
C LEU A 217 1.63 -6.73 -8.05
N SER A 218 2.71 -6.00 -7.75
CA SER A 218 3.21 -5.80 -6.40
C SER A 218 2.18 -5.11 -5.50
N ILE A 219 1.50 -4.08 -6.02
CA ILE A 219 0.44 -3.38 -5.29
C ILE A 219 -0.84 -4.22 -5.19
N MET A 220 -1.18 -4.98 -6.24
CA MET A 220 -2.30 -5.93 -6.17
C MET A 220 -2.10 -6.93 -5.04
N VAL A 221 -0.91 -7.52 -4.92
CA VAL A 221 -0.62 -8.49 -3.86
C VAL A 221 -0.65 -7.82 -2.49
N MET A 222 -0.15 -6.58 -2.35
CA MET A 222 -0.29 -5.80 -1.11
C MET A 222 -1.75 -5.66 -0.66
N ALA A 223 -2.66 -5.41 -1.60
CA ALA A 223 -4.08 -5.31 -1.30
C ALA A 223 -4.67 -6.69 -0.91
N PHE A 224 -4.47 -7.70 -1.75
CA PHE A 224 -5.16 -8.99 -1.60
C PHE A 224 -4.59 -9.89 -0.50
N VAL A 225 -3.34 -9.73 -0.09
CA VAL A 225 -2.76 -10.49 1.03
C VAL A 225 -3.47 -10.22 2.36
N GLN A 226 -4.14 -9.09 2.48
CA GLN A 226 -4.93 -8.71 3.65
C GLN A 226 -6.32 -9.38 3.68
N PHE A 227 -6.82 -9.83 2.54
CA PHE A 227 -8.18 -10.36 2.39
C PHE A 227 -8.52 -11.58 3.27
N PRO A 228 -7.62 -12.57 3.47
CA PRO A 228 -7.90 -13.70 4.36
C PRO A 228 -8.17 -13.30 5.82
N ALA A 229 -7.57 -12.20 6.28
CA ALA A 229 -7.78 -11.70 7.64
C ALA A 229 -9.15 -11.05 7.83
N LEU A 230 -9.73 -10.48 6.76
CA LEU A 230 -11.07 -9.87 6.78
C LEU A 230 -12.20 -10.89 6.83
N ARG A 231 -11.93 -12.16 6.51
CA ARG A 231 -12.90 -13.26 6.53
C ARG A 231 -13.04 -13.98 7.87
N LYS A 232 -12.23 -13.61 8.86
CA LYS A 232 -12.30 -14.15 10.24
C LYS A 232 -13.26 -13.34 11.08
#